data_6ec15aa7d1e1b101370ca4c055b86f91
#
_entry.id   6ec15aa7d1e1b101370ca4c055b86f91
#
_cell.length_a   1.000
_cell.length_b   1.000
_cell.length_c   1.000
_cell.angle_alpha   90.00
_cell.angle_beta   90.00
_cell.angle_gamma   90.00
#
_symmetry.space_group_name_H-M   'P 1'
#
loop_
_entity.id
_entity.type
_entity.pdbx_description
1 polymer ?
#
loop_
_entity_poly.entity_id
_entity_poly.type
_entity_poly.pdbx_seq_one_letter_code
_entity_poly.pdbx_strand_id
1 'polypeptide(L)'
;MKSVLKIASVLLFSMFVCACGNKDKKPPVDLSKAKINLAKEVVLPYQELGGVKTIPVKLNGVSMDMIFDTGCSGMSLSLNELQTMAKNGKISNTDVIGTTASTIADGTIVEQGLINLREVQIGGEDGIILYNVEAAVALNQQAPILLGNGVLDEVASVEVDNVNKKIKFKRR
;
A
#
# COMPACT_ATOMS: atom_id res chain seq x y z
N MET A 1 -78.76 -30.87 3.66
CA MET A 1 -79.27 -29.48 3.54
C MET A 1 -78.09 -28.55 3.31
N LYS A 2 -78.14 -27.74 2.21
CA LYS A 2 -77.30 -26.59 1.87
C LYS A 2 -75.84 -26.88 1.53
N SER A 3 -75.57 -27.16 0.31
CA SER A 3 -75.21 -26.25 -0.79
C SER A 3 -73.87 -25.59 -0.60
N VAL A 4 -72.85 -26.19 -1.26
CA VAL A 4 -71.50 -25.71 -1.33
C VAL A 4 -71.29 -25.09 -2.69
N LEU A 5 -71.11 -23.80 -2.71
CA LEU A 5 -70.76 -23.04 -3.90
C LEU A 5 -69.26 -23.04 -4.05
N LYS A 6 -68.74 -23.66 -5.11
CA LYS A 6 -67.32 -23.63 -5.49
C LYS A 6 -67.04 -22.31 -6.21
N ILE A 7 -66.20 -21.49 -5.62
CA ILE A 7 -65.61 -20.34 -6.33
C ILE A 7 -64.12 -20.72 -6.60
N ALA A 8 -63.86 -21.00 -7.86
CA ALA A 8 -62.50 -21.15 -8.34
C ALA A 8 -61.89 -19.77 -8.51
N SER A 9 -60.96 -19.42 -7.62
CA SER A 9 -60.13 -18.22 -7.77
C SER A 9 -58.88 -18.59 -8.53
N VAL A 10 -58.81 -18.14 -9.78
CA VAL A 10 -57.58 -18.22 -10.60
C VAL A 10 -56.62 -17.19 -10.06
N LEU A 11 -55.63 -17.64 -9.29
CA LEU A 11 -54.48 -16.83 -8.90
C LEU A 11 -53.52 -16.66 -10.09
N LEU A 12 -53.65 -15.51 -10.73
CA LEU A 12 -52.70 -15.05 -11.71
C LEU A 12 -51.38 -14.71 -10.99
N PHE A 13 -50.43 -15.61 -11.00
CA PHE A 13 -49.10 -15.40 -10.46
C PHE A 13 -48.30 -14.53 -11.45
N SER A 14 -48.40 -13.21 -11.21
CA SER A 14 -47.61 -12.23 -11.92
C SER A 14 -46.16 -12.41 -11.48
N MET A 15 -45.33 -13.08 -12.33
CA MET A 15 -43.88 -13.08 -12.21
C MET A 15 -43.36 -11.66 -12.39
N PHE A 16 -43.15 -10.96 -11.29
CA PHE A 16 -42.31 -9.76 -11.27
C PHE A 16 -40.89 -10.19 -11.49
N VAL A 17 -40.44 -10.20 -12.71
CA VAL A 17 -39.01 -10.30 -13.05
C VAL A 17 -38.38 -8.99 -12.60
N CYS A 18 -37.81 -8.99 -11.39
CA CYS A 18 -36.96 -7.90 -10.90
C CYS A 18 -35.66 -7.95 -11.73
N ALA A 19 -35.67 -7.22 -12.85
CA ALA A 19 -34.46 -6.95 -13.61
C ALA A 19 -33.61 -5.98 -12.74
N CYS A 20 -32.79 -6.52 -11.84
CA CYS A 20 -31.69 -5.80 -11.26
C CYS A 20 -30.68 -5.46 -12.36
N GLY A 21 -30.94 -4.37 -13.06
CA GLY A 21 -29.96 -3.74 -13.94
C GLY A 21 -28.79 -3.23 -13.10
N ASN A 22 -27.71 -3.97 -13.10
CA ASN A 22 -26.42 -3.59 -12.50
C ASN A 22 -25.84 -2.44 -13.33
N LYS A 23 -26.29 -1.18 -13.06
CA LYS A 23 -25.91 0.03 -13.80
C LYS A 23 -24.55 0.61 -13.42
N ASP A 24 -23.80 -0.04 -12.51
CA ASP A 24 -22.55 0.50 -11.99
C ASP A 24 -21.30 -0.32 -12.34
N LYS A 25 -21.36 -1.19 -13.34
CA LYS A 25 -20.12 -1.72 -13.91
C LYS A 25 -19.51 -0.65 -14.80
N LYS A 26 -18.63 0.20 -14.23
CA LYS A 26 -17.68 0.95 -15.05
C LYS A 26 -17.01 -0.03 -16.02
N PRO A 27 -16.92 0.30 -17.30
CA PRO A 27 -16.22 -0.56 -18.25
C PRO A 27 -14.81 -0.82 -17.72
N PRO A 28 -14.26 -2.02 -17.91
CA PRO A 28 -12.89 -2.30 -17.52
C PRO A 28 -11.98 -1.25 -18.16
N VAL A 29 -11.17 -0.59 -17.34
CA VAL A 29 -10.20 0.40 -17.84
C VAL A 29 -9.22 -0.36 -18.72
N ASP A 30 -9.19 -0.04 -20.00
CA ASP A 30 -8.23 -0.59 -20.95
C ASP A 30 -6.84 -0.01 -20.65
N LEU A 31 -6.09 -0.68 -19.80
CA LEU A 31 -4.75 -0.28 -19.39
C LEU A 31 -3.74 -0.35 -20.55
N SER A 32 -4.07 -0.99 -21.67
CA SER A 32 -3.19 -1.07 -22.84
C SER A 32 -3.03 0.27 -23.56
N LYS A 33 -3.98 1.19 -23.35
CA LYS A 33 -3.98 2.55 -23.90
C LYS A 33 -3.47 3.62 -22.94
N ALA A 34 -3.30 3.28 -21.68
CA ALA A 34 -2.66 4.15 -20.72
C ALA A 34 -1.17 4.24 -21.05
N LYS A 35 -0.77 5.25 -21.79
CA LYS A 35 0.65 5.66 -21.88
C LYS A 35 1.02 6.21 -20.50
N ILE A 36 1.39 5.31 -19.59
CA ILE A 36 1.99 5.69 -18.33
C ILE A 36 3.39 6.17 -18.70
N ASN A 37 3.55 7.47 -18.83
CA ASN A 37 4.83 8.09 -19.15
C ASN A 37 5.64 8.18 -17.85
N LEU A 38 6.05 7.01 -17.34
CA LEU A 38 6.82 6.91 -16.12
C LEU A 38 8.26 7.35 -16.43
N ALA A 39 8.76 8.33 -15.72
CA ALA A 39 10.14 8.78 -15.86
C ALA A 39 11.10 7.60 -15.71
N LYS A 40 12.13 7.51 -16.56
CA LYS A 40 13.15 6.46 -16.46
C LYS A 40 13.99 6.57 -15.20
N GLU A 41 14.08 7.78 -14.66
CA GLU A 41 14.82 8.12 -13.46
C GLU A 41 13.97 9.00 -12.56
N VAL A 42 14.05 8.78 -11.28
CA VAL A 42 13.42 9.60 -10.23
C VAL A 42 14.53 10.17 -9.37
N VAL A 43 14.57 11.49 -9.25
CA VAL A 43 15.57 12.19 -8.43
C VAL A 43 14.87 12.95 -7.32
N LEU A 44 15.20 12.61 -6.07
CA LEU A 44 14.60 13.22 -4.89
C LEU A 44 15.67 13.92 -4.04
N PRO A 45 15.37 15.12 -3.50
CA PRO A 45 16.18 15.66 -2.43
C PRO A 45 16.03 14.78 -1.19
N TYR A 46 17.11 14.61 -0.44
CA TYR A 46 17.05 14.03 0.89
C TYR A 46 17.36 15.08 1.95
N GLN A 47 16.79 14.88 3.12
CA GLN A 47 17.18 15.59 4.32
C GLN A 47 18.18 14.74 5.11
N GLU A 48 19.09 15.38 5.81
CA GLU A 48 20.08 14.70 6.65
C GLU A 48 19.91 15.17 8.10
N LEU A 49 19.59 14.23 8.97
CA LEU A 49 19.42 14.48 10.39
C LEU A 49 20.08 13.35 11.17
N GLY A 50 20.99 13.69 12.10
CA GLY A 50 21.65 12.68 12.92
C GLY A 50 22.49 11.66 12.13
N GLY A 51 22.98 12.04 10.94
CA GLY A 51 23.79 11.16 10.08
C GLY A 51 23.00 10.21 9.20
N VAL A 52 21.65 10.22 9.30
CA VAL A 52 20.78 9.44 8.41
C VAL A 52 20.15 10.32 7.33
N LYS A 53 19.86 9.72 6.18
CA LYS A 53 19.20 10.40 5.05
C LYS A 53 17.74 10.01 5.01
N THR A 54 16.84 10.99 4.95
CA THR A 54 15.40 10.76 4.81
C THR A 54 14.87 11.27 3.49
N ILE A 55 13.94 10.54 2.90
CA ILE A 55 13.25 10.91 1.66
C ILE A 55 11.73 10.80 1.85
N PRO A 56 10.96 11.65 1.16
CA PRO A 56 9.52 11.56 1.18
C PRO A 56 9.03 10.33 0.38
N VAL A 57 8.23 9.49 1.02
CA VAL A 57 7.58 8.31 0.45
C VAL A 57 6.09 8.38 0.75
N LYS A 58 5.25 7.97 -0.17
CA LYS A 58 3.82 7.89 0.05
C LYS A 58 3.38 6.43 0.20
N LEU A 59 2.78 6.09 1.33
CA LEU A 59 2.32 4.74 1.68
C LEU A 59 0.79 4.72 1.68
N ASN A 60 0.15 3.97 0.79
CA ASN A 60 -1.31 3.96 0.61
C ASN A 60 -1.90 5.38 0.54
N GLY A 61 -1.15 6.33 -0.06
CA GLY A 61 -1.54 7.74 -0.19
C GLY A 61 -1.21 8.64 1.00
N VAL A 62 -0.56 8.14 2.07
CA VAL A 62 -0.06 8.94 3.20
C VAL A 62 1.41 9.25 3.01
N SER A 63 1.77 10.54 3.01
CA SER A 63 3.18 10.96 2.90
C SER A 63 3.91 10.81 4.23
N MET A 64 5.11 10.24 4.18
CA MET A 64 6.01 10.03 5.32
C MET A 64 7.45 10.26 4.88
N ASP A 65 8.26 10.81 5.78
CA ASP A 65 9.71 10.90 5.56
C ASP A 65 10.36 9.63 6.13
N MET A 66 10.88 8.78 5.24
CA MET A 66 11.48 7.50 5.60
C MET A 66 12.99 7.56 5.54
N ILE A 67 13.66 6.92 6.48
CA ILE A 67 15.11 6.75 6.45
C ILE A 67 15.47 5.82 5.30
N PHE A 68 16.33 6.29 4.41
CA PHE A 68 16.95 5.47 3.36
C PHE A 68 18.02 4.60 4.00
N ASP A 69 17.75 3.32 4.16
CA ASP A 69 18.60 2.39 4.92
C ASP A 69 18.88 1.09 4.15
N THR A 70 20.05 1.01 3.54
CA THR A 70 20.50 -0.20 2.84
C THR A 70 20.88 -1.35 3.80
N GLY A 71 20.94 -1.12 5.09
CA GLY A 71 21.13 -2.13 6.13
C GLY A 71 19.85 -2.84 6.54
N CYS A 72 18.69 -2.29 6.20
CA CYS A 72 17.40 -2.91 6.46
C CYS A 72 17.00 -3.82 5.28
N SER A 73 16.63 -5.06 5.57
CA SER A 73 16.26 -6.04 4.53
C SER A 73 14.93 -5.74 3.84
N GLY A 74 13.99 -5.08 4.53
CA GLY A 74 12.67 -4.77 4.03
C GLY A 74 12.26 -3.34 4.30
N MET A 75 10.95 -3.11 4.41
CA MET A 75 10.39 -1.85 4.88
C MET A 75 9.98 -2.01 6.35
N SER A 76 10.24 -0.98 7.17
CA SER A 76 9.83 -0.97 8.57
C SER A 76 9.04 0.28 8.91
N LEU A 77 7.96 0.11 9.65
CA LEU A 77 7.11 1.17 10.19
C LEU A 77 7.07 1.09 11.71
N SER A 78 6.72 2.17 12.38
CA SER A 78 6.38 2.13 13.79
C SER A 78 4.89 1.88 14.00
N LEU A 79 4.52 1.54 15.23
CA LEU A 79 3.11 1.41 15.61
C LEU A 79 2.34 2.73 15.45
N ASN A 80 3.01 3.87 15.61
CA ASN A 80 2.39 5.18 15.45
C ASN A 80 1.96 5.46 13.99
N GLU A 81 2.82 5.16 13.02
CA GLU A 81 2.47 5.29 11.59
C GLU A 81 1.33 4.35 11.22
N LEU A 82 1.38 3.08 11.69
CA LEU A 82 0.29 2.13 11.47
C LEU A 82 -1.04 2.67 12.00
N GLN A 83 -1.06 3.16 13.24
CA GLN A 83 -2.26 3.73 13.85
C GLN A 83 -2.76 4.96 13.09
N THR A 84 -1.86 5.84 12.64
CA THR A 84 -2.19 7.01 11.84
C THR A 84 -2.82 6.62 10.51
N MET A 85 -2.24 5.63 9.82
CA MET A 85 -2.79 5.10 8.58
C MET A 85 -4.16 4.45 8.79
N ALA A 86 -4.35 3.69 9.88
CA ALA A 86 -5.62 3.06 10.20
C ALA A 86 -6.72 4.08 10.52
N LYS A 87 -6.42 5.11 11.31
CA LYS A 87 -7.36 6.22 11.60
C LYS A 87 -7.82 6.95 10.34
N ASN A 88 -6.94 7.06 9.35
CA ASN A 88 -7.23 7.68 8.07
C ASN A 88 -7.86 6.70 7.03
N GLY A 89 -8.20 5.48 7.44
CA GLY A 89 -8.79 4.46 6.56
C GLY A 89 -7.84 3.96 5.45
N LYS A 90 -6.53 4.13 5.66
CA LYS A 90 -5.50 3.74 4.68
C LYS A 90 -4.95 2.33 4.89
N ILE A 91 -5.19 1.77 6.07
CA ILE A 91 -4.91 0.38 6.45
C ILE A 91 -6.17 -0.19 7.09
N SER A 92 -6.46 -1.44 6.81
CA SER A 92 -7.58 -2.21 7.36
C SER A 92 -7.08 -3.57 7.89
N ASN A 93 -7.94 -4.31 8.57
CA ASN A 93 -7.60 -5.64 9.07
C ASN A 93 -7.22 -6.63 7.96
N THR A 94 -7.71 -6.41 6.74
CA THR A 94 -7.36 -7.26 5.58
C THR A 94 -5.95 -7.03 5.07
N ASP A 95 -5.32 -5.92 5.46
CA ASP A 95 -3.94 -5.62 5.12
C ASP A 95 -2.95 -6.23 6.14
N VAL A 96 -3.44 -6.75 7.27
CA VAL A 96 -2.61 -7.44 8.26
C VAL A 96 -2.36 -8.87 7.79
N ILE A 97 -1.08 -9.22 7.56
CA ILE A 97 -0.68 -10.54 7.06
C ILE A 97 -0.36 -11.49 8.21
N GLY A 98 0.20 -10.98 9.30
CA GLY A 98 0.60 -11.79 10.46
C GLY A 98 1.72 -11.15 11.27
N THR A 99 2.68 -11.97 11.69
CA THR A 99 3.87 -11.54 12.42
C THR A 99 5.13 -12.03 11.71
N THR A 100 6.23 -11.36 11.96
CA THR A 100 7.56 -11.72 11.49
C THR A 100 8.58 -11.49 12.59
N ALA A 101 9.75 -12.06 12.47
CA ALA A 101 10.87 -11.83 13.37
C ALA A 101 12.03 -11.21 12.60
N SER A 102 12.64 -10.18 13.18
CA SER A 102 13.80 -9.50 12.61
C SER A 102 14.96 -9.52 13.60
N THR A 103 16.16 -9.69 13.09
CA THR A 103 17.38 -9.51 13.89
C THR A 103 17.83 -8.06 13.76
N ILE A 104 17.91 -7.34 14.88
CA ILE A 104 18.41 -5.96 14.91
C ILE A 104 19.94 -5.92 15.06
N ALA A 105 20.52 -4.72 14.95
CA ALA A 105 21.97 -4.54 14.82
C ALA A 105 22.80 -5.11 15.99
N ASP A 106 22.25 -5.25 17.18
CA ASP A 106 22.92 -5.86 18.33
C ASP A 106 22.78 -7.40 18.41
N GLY A 107 22.14 -8.00 17.40
CA GLY A 107 21.88 -9.44 17.33
C GLY A 107 20.58 -9.88 18.02
N THR A 108 19.85 -8.98 18.64
CA THR A 108 18.58 -9.30 19.29
C THR A 108 17.51 -9.64 18.24
N ILE A 109 16.74 -10.70 18.49
CA ILE A 109 15.58 -11.06 17.68
C ILE A 109 14.33 -10.37 18.26
N VAL A 110 13.65 -9.59 17.42
CA VAL A 110 12.41 -8.89 17.80
C VAL A 110 11.26 -9.39 16.95
N GLU A 111 10.13 -9.64 17.60
CA GLU A 111 8.88 -9.95 16.92
C GLU A 111 8.19 -8.64 16.49
N GLN A 112 7.64 -8.64 15.28
CA GLN A 112 7.02 -7.48 14.66
C GLN A 112 5.72 -7.91 13.97
N GLY A 113 4.77 -6.98 13.85
CA GLY A 113 3.63 -7.18 12.96
C GLY A 113 4.10 -7.19 11.51
N LEU A 114 3.33 -7.85 10.62
CA LEU A 114 3.56 -7.84 9.19
C LEU A 114 2.29 -7.37 8.49
N ILE A 115 2.42 -6.36 7.64
CA ILE A 115 1.32 -5.79 6.86
C ILE A 115 1.64 -5.76 5.38
N ASN A 116 0.60 -5.73 4.55
CA ASN A 116 0.69 -5.44 3.13
C ASN A 116 0.37 -3.97 2.86
N LEU A 117 1.30 -3.24 2.30
CA LEU A 117 1.08 -1.91 1.75
C LEU A 117 0.63 -2.08 0.31
N ARG A 118 -0.61 -1.68 0.02
CA ARG A 118 -1.20 -1.83 -1.31
C ARG A 118 -0.47 -1.01 -2.36
N GLU A 119 0.08 0.15 -1.95
CA GLU A 119 0.82 1.05 -2.81
C GLU A 119 1.92 1.77 -2.03
N VAL A 120 3.14 1.75 -2.57
CA VAL A 120 4.30 2.53 -2.13
C VAL A 120 4.75 3.40 -3.30
N GLN A 121 4.77 4.71 -3.12
CA GLN A 121 5.10 5.68 -4.15
C GLN A 121 6.32 6.51 -3.74
N ILE A 122 7.34 6.53 -4.60
CA ILE A 122 8.59 7.28 -4.43
C ILE A 122 8.71 8.27 -5.57
N GLY A 123 8.76 9.58 -5.27
CA GLY A 123 8.98 10.62 -6.27
C GLY A 123 7.75 11.15 -6.97
N GLY A 124 6.58 11.09 -6.34
CA GLY A 124 5.35 11.67 -6.86
C GLY A 124 4.62 10.77 -7.86
N GLU A 125 3.65 11.35 -8.59
CA GLU A 125 2.76 10.59 -9.48
C GLU A 125 3.48 9.95 -10.66
N ASP A 126 4.52 10.61 -11.19
CA ASP A 126 5.37 10.07 -12.25
C ASP A 126 6.55 9.25 -11.70
N GLY A 127 6.58 9.08 -10.39
CA GLY A 127 7.62 8.37 -9.65
C GLY A 127 7.57 6.87 -9.79
N ILE A 128 8.30 6.17 -8.91
CA ILE A 128 8.26 4.72 -8.79
C ILE A 128 7.04 4.36 -7.96
N ILE A 129 6.20 3.49 -8.49
CA ILE A 129 5.03 2.95 -7.80
C ILE A 129 5.21 1.45 -7.69
N LEU A 130 5.18 0.94 -6.46
CA LEU A 130 5.23 -0.48 -6.15
C LEU A 130 3.92 -0.87 -5.50
N TYR A 131 3.47 -2.08 -5.79
CA TYR A 131 2.21 -2.61 -5.26
C TYR A 131 2.45 -3.85 -4.42
N ASN A 132 1.63 -4.01 -3.37
CA ASN A 132 1.66 -5.17 -2.48
C ASN A 132 3.03 -5.37 -1.82
N VAL A 133 3.56 -4.30 -1.25
CA VAL A 133 4.84 -4.31 -0.54
C VAL A 133 4.63 -4.74 0.90
N GLU A 134 5.33 -5.77 1.34
CA GLU A 134 5.32 -6.18 2.74
C GLU A 134 6.14 -5.20 3.59
N ALA A 135 5.58 -4.84 4.74
CA ALA A 135 6.25 -3.98 5.72
C ALA A 135 6.14 -4.59 7.12
N ALA A 136 7.27 -4.65 7.81
CA ALA A 136 7.32 -4.98 9.22
C ALA A 136 6.86 -3.79 10.07
N VAL A 137 6.12 -4.05 11.13
CA VAL A 137 5.64 -3.02 12.08
C VAL A 137 6.24 -3.27 13.44
N ALA A 138 7.17 -2.42 13.84
CA ALA A 138 7.71 -2.44 15.18
C ALA A 138 6.63 -2.06 16.20
N LEU A 139 6.53 -2.85 17.28
CA LEU A 139 5.56 -2.59 18.35
C LEU A 139 5.90 -1.32 19.16
N ASN A 140 7.09 -0.78 18.98
CA ASN A 140 7.50 0.49 19.54
C ASN A 140 6.90 1.66 18.74
N GLN A 141 6.25 2.59 19.41
CA GLN A 141 5.63 3.77 18.79
C GLN A 141 6.64 4.76 18.18
N GLN A 142 7.87 4.73 18.64
CA GLN A 142 8.95 5.66 18.23
C GLN A 142 10.06 4.93 17.45
N ALA A 143 9.80 3.73 16.95
CA ALA A 143 10.75 3.05 16.11
C ALA A 143 11.00 3.86 14.82
N PRO A 144 12.25 3.90 14.31
CA PRO A 144 12.51 4.57 13.05
C PRO A 144 11.76 3.88 11.91
N ILE A 145 11.28 4.69 10.96
CA ILE A 145 10.64 4.18 9.75
C ILE A 145 11.68 4.08 8.64
N LEU A 146 11.83 2.87 8.09
CA LEU A 146 12.96 2.53 7.23
C LEU A 146 12.49 2.11 5.84
N LEU A 147 13.11 2.68 4.83
CA LEU A 147 13.01 2.25 3.44
C LEU A 147 14.25 1.41 3.12
N GLY A 148 14.10 0.09 3.15
CA GLY A 148 15.20 -0.85 3.01
C GLY A 148 15.26 -1.57 1.67
N ASN A 149 16.12 -2.57 1.58
CA ASN A 149 16.47 -3.27 0.34
C ASN A 149 15.29 -3.91 -0.37
N GLY A 150 14.28 -4.42 0.34
CA GLY A 150 13.09 -5.01 -0.29
C GLY A 150 12.38 -4.09 -1.29
N VAL A 151 12.51 -2.75 -1.09
CA VAL A 151 12.01 -1.74 -2.05
C VAL A 151 13.11 -1.34 -3.03
N LEU A 152 14.36 -1.25 -2.57
CA LEU A 152 15.50 -0.81 -3.40
C LEU A 152 15.83 -1.85 -4.47
N ASP A 153 15.58 -3.11 -4.22
CA ASP A 153 15.80 -4.22 -5.17
C ASP A 153 14.82 -4.19 -6.35
N GLU A 154 13.71 -3.44 -6.24
CA GLU A 154 12.73 -3.28 -7.32
C GLU A 154 13.20 -2.29 -8.40
N VAL A 155 14.29 -1.56 -8.18
CA VAL A 155 14.88 -0.62 -9.14
C VAL A 155 16.17 -1.17 -9.75
N ALA A 156 16.62 -0.63 -10.90
CA ALA A 156 17.84 -1.06 -11.55
C ALA A 156 19.08 -0.57 -10.81
N SER A 157 19.03 0.63 -10.24
CA SER A 157 20.12 1.18 -9.44
C SER A 157 19.62 2.34 -8.57
N VAL A 158 20.36 2.57 -7.48
CA VAL A 158 20.21 3.74 -6.63
C VAL A 158 21.56 4.45 -6.54
N GLU A 159 21.58 5.75 -6.74
CA GLU A 159 22.77 6.61 -6.66
C GLU A 159 22.54 7.70 -5.61
N VAL A 160 23.49 7.85 -4.68
CA VAL A 160 23.45 8.89 -3.67
C VAL A 160 24.43 9.99 -4.02
N ASP A 161 23.92 11.18 -4.37
CA ASP A 161 24.70 12.38 -4.60
C ASP A 161 24.80 13.19 -3.29
N ASN A 162 25.92 13.02 -2.60
CA ASN A 162 26.16 13.69 -1.33
C ASN A 162 26.46 15.19 -1.50
N VAL A 163 26.89 15.61 -2.69
CA VAL A 163 27.21 17.03 -2.97
C VAL A 163 25.92 17.83 -3.15
N ASN A 164 25.00 17.32 -3.95
CA ASN A 164 23.73 17.98 -4.24
C ASN A 164 22.60 17.53 -3.32
N LYS A 165 22.87 16.64 -2.35
CA LYS A 165 21.89 16.07 -1.41
C LYS A 165 20.68 15.48 -2.11
N LYS A 166 20.92 14.58 -3.05
CA LYS A 166 19.89 13.91 -3.85
C LYS A 166 20.09 12.40 -3.87
N ILE A 167 19.00 11.67 -3.96
CA ILE A 167 19.00 10.23 -4.28
C ILE A 167 18.30 10.05 -5.62
N LYS A 168 18.97 9.34 -6.51
CA LYS A 168 18.48 9.01 -7.84
C LYS A 168 18.14 7.53 -7.89
N PHE A 169 16.93 7.23 -8.29
CA PHE A 169 16.44 5.87 -8.54
C PHE A 169 16.29 5.69 -10.05
N LYS A 170 16.91 4.66 -10.59
CA LYS A 170 16.75 4.28 -11.98
C LYS A 170 15.83 3.07 -12.08
N ARG A 171 14.81 3.14 -12.93
CA ARG A 171 13.90 2.02 -13.18
C ARG A 171 14.58 0.88 -13.91
N ARG A 172 14.06 -0.33 -13.68
CA ARG A 172 14.34 -1.49 -14.52
C ARG A 172 13.74 -1.36 -15.90
#